data_f0ace02bb18674d83562643fa5ef1478
#
_entry.id   f0ace02bb18674d83562643fa5ef1478
#
_cell.length_a   1.000
_cell.length_b   1.000
_cell.length_c   1.000
_cell.angle_alpha   90.00
_cell.angle_beta   90.00
_cell.angle_gamma   90.00
#
_symmetry.space_group_name_H-M   'P 1'
#
loop_
_entity.id
_entity.type
_entity.pdbx_description
1 polymer ?
#
loop_
_entity_poly.entity_id
_entity_poly.type
_entity_poly.pdbx_seq_one_letter_code
_entity_poly.pdbx_strand_id
1 'polypeptide(L)'
;MSDESAIEAVGISKGFAANARPSDRLRLGALGVISRFAPAVARRSQFAGEANTFWALKGVSLSVRRGETVGIVGRNGSGKSTLLQIVCGTLAPSAGSLSVNGKVAALLELGSGFDVEYTGRENIYLNAQLYGLTRSQIDARYESIAAFADIGDFIDQPVKSYSSGMFVRLAFAVIAHVDADILVIDEALAVGDAFFNQKCYRFLEAFKRHGTILFVSHDTSTIRKLCTSAVWIDAGRVIAQGSPAEVCGAYLEARYGDGALEARPPRPTPGADGSVSSAELLDVRRDAINASALRNDIRVLPFNVASQAFGAGGARIVDACLMDAERRPLAWAVGGEPVRLRVKIEVDAMLASPIAGFYIKNERGQELVGANTYLTYLGDPVACGAGDTLTAEFSFVMPVLPVGQYFINVAVADGTQYDHVQLHWIHDALPLEVTSSRVRHALVGVPLAGVEMSAIH
;
A
#
# COMPACT_ATOMS: atom_id res chain seq x y z
N MET A 1 -10.28 29.11 14.53
CA MET A 1 -9.44 27.96 14.91
C MET A 1 -8.11 28.20 14.22
N SER A 2 -7.03 28.42 14.96
CA SER A 2 -5.71 28.76 14.43
C SER A 2 -5.20 27.62 13.55
N ASP A 3 -4.80 27.98 12.34
CA ASP A 3 -4.19 27.11 11.31
C ASP A 3 -2.75 26.78 11.74
N GLU A 4 -2.63 26.02 12.84
CA GLU A 4 -1.34 25.78 13.52
C GLU A 4 -0.66 24.59 12.83
N SER A 5 0.51 24.85 12.23
CA SER A 5 1.34 23.83 11.58
C SER A 5 1.85 22.82 12.60
N ALA A 6 1.67 21.53 12.35
CA ALA A 6 2.25 20.45 13.14
C ALA A 6 3.73 20.26 12.80
N ILE A 7 4.09 20.41 11.51
CA ILE A 7 5.47 20.33 11.02
C ILE A 7 5.70 21.50 10.07
N GLU A 8 6.75 22.27 10.30
CA GLU A 8 7.19 23.34 9.42
C GLU A 8 8.67 23.23 9.14
N ALA A 9 9.02 22.88 7.93
CA ALA A 9 10.38 22.78 7.41
C ALA A 9 10.63 23.90 6.41
N VAL A 10 11.66 24.71 6.61
CA VAL A 10 12.01 25.83 5.74
C VAL A 10 13.46 25.71 5.27
N GLY A 11 13.64 25.49 3.98
CA GLY A 11 14.94 25.43 3.34
C GLY A 11 15.86 24.31 3.81
N ILE A 12 15.32 23.21 4.30
CA ILE A 12 16.08 22.08 4.86
C ILE A 12 17.05 21.53 3.82
N SER A 13 18.32 21.52 4.19
CA SER A 13 19.40 20.91 3.41
C SER A 13 20.19 19.94 4.28
N LYS A 14 20.60 18.80 3.70
CA LYS A 14 21.45 17.81 4.37
C LYS A 14 22.50 17.29 3.43
N GLY A 15 23.75 17.58 3.77
CA GLY A 15 24.94 17.08 3.08
C GLY A 15 25.65 16.01 3.92
N PHE A 16 26.16 14.99 3.24
CA PHE A 16 27.05 13.98 3.79
C PHE A 16 28.40 14.06 3.09
N ALA A 17 29.48 14.10 3.86
CA ALA A 17 30.81 14.11 3.29
C ALA A 17 31.08 12.79 2.56
N ALA A 18 31.24 12.83 1.24
CA ALA A 18 31.62 11.67 0.45
C ALA A 18 33.13 11.39 0.67
N ASN A 19 33.46 10.15 1.13
CA ASN A 19 34.83 9.64 1.25
C ASN A 19 35.79 10.50 2.12
N ALA A 20 35.41 10.88 3.33
CA ALA A 20 36.37 11.37 4.30
C ALA A 20 37.28 10.23 4.75
N ARG A 21 38.49 10.15 4.18
CA ARG A 21 39.56 9.30 4.76
C ARG A 21 39.81 9.75 6.19
N PRO A 22 40.23 8.88 7.13
CA PRO A 22 40.55 9.28 8.51
C PRO A 22 41.52 10.48 8.59
N SER A 23 42.42 10.58 7.62
CA SER A 23 43.34 11.75 7.48
C SER A 23 42.63 13.08 7.16
N ASP A 24 41.46 13.05 6.49
CA ASP A 24 40.71 14.26 6.12
C ASP A 24 39.93 14.82 7.29
N ARG A 25 39.50 13.98 8.23
CA ARG A 25 38.85 14.38 9.50
C ARG A 25 39.83 15.13 10.39
N LEU A 26 41.11 14.68 10.44
CA LEU A 26 42.15 15.39 11.17
C LEU A 26 42.54 16.75 10.56
N ARG A 27 42.54 16.83 9.20
CA ARG A 27 42.79 18.10 8.49
C ARG A 27 41.64 19.08 8.68
N LEU A 28 40.36 18.63 8.65
CA LEU A 28 39.21 19.50 8.91
C LEU A 28 39.17 19.98 10.35
N GLY A 29 39.54 19.17 11.33
CA GLY A 29 39.68 19.55 12.72
C GLY A 29 40.77 20.63 12.92
N ALA A 30 41.96 20.47 12.27
CA ALA A 30 43.03 21.43 12.31
C ALA A 30 42.68 22.77 11.61
N LEU A 31 41.96 22.70 10.47
CA LEU A 31 41.48 23.88 9.73
C LEU A 31 40.40 24.65 10.50
N GLY A 32 39.56 23.98 11.28
CA GLY A 32 38.56 24.61 12.18
C GLY A 32 39.20 25.46 13.30
N VAL A 33 40.36 25.05 13.77
CA VAL A 33 41.12 25.85 14.75
C VAL A 33 41.80 27.04 14.08
N ILE A 34 42.33 26.88 12.86
CA ILE A 34 43.03 27.94 12.10
C ILE A 34 42.03 28.98 11.55
N SER A 35 40.79 28.59 11.23
CA SER A 35 39.76 29.50 10.71
C SER A 35 39.36 30.61 11.72
N ARG A 36 39.58 30.39 13.01
CA ARG A 36 39.38 31.43 14.06
C ARG A 36 40.37 32.60 13.94
N PHE A 37 41.51 32.40 13.28
CA PHE A 37 42.56 33.38 13.18
C PHE A 37 42.82 33.94 11.77
N ALA A 38 42.23 33.32 10.72
CA ALA A 38 42.43 33.74 9.34
C ALA A 38 41.16 33.56 8.45
N PRO A 39 40.27 34.58 8.40
CA PRO A 39 38.98 34.48 7.70
C PRO A 39 39.10 34.30 6.18
N ALA A 40 40.21 34.65 5.53
CA ALA A 40 40.43 34.43 4.10
C ALA A 40 40.70 32.96 3.74
N VAL A 41 41.24 32.17 4.67
CA VAL A 41 41.50 30.74 4.50
C VAL A 41 40.19 29.95 4.68
N ALA A 42 39.30 30.43 5.55
CA ALA A 42 37.99 29.83 5.80
C ALA A 42 37.10 29.84 4.53
N ARG A 43 37.13 30.91 3.74
CA ARG A 43 36.35 30.96 2.45
C ARG A 43 36.86 29.97 1.41
N ARG A 44 38.17 29.74 1.31
CA ARG A 44 38.76 28.79 0.36
C ARG A 44 38.51 27.32 0.77
N SER A 45 38.44 27.03 2.07
CA SER A 45 38.16 25.67 2.58
C SER A 45 36.68 25.29 2.48
N GLN A 46 35.77 26.28 2.55
CA GLN A 46 34.33 26.03 2.29
C GLN A 46 34.07 25.58 0.87
N PHE A 47 34.69 26.21 -0.13
CA PHE A 47 34.54 25.79 -1.55
C PHE A 47 35.19 24.42 -1.88
N ALA A 48 36.25 24.04 -1.17
CA ALA A 48 36.88 22.72 -1.35
C ALA A 48 36.08 21.57 -0.67
N GLY A 49 35.31 21.90 0.38
CA GLY A 49 34.42 20.95 1.08
C GLY A 49 33.14 20.66 0.29
N GLU A 50 32.62 21.63 -0.45
CA GLU A 50 31.40 21.48 -1.26
C GLU A 50 31.57 20.50 -2.43
N ALA A 51 32.77 20.44 -3.03
CA ALA A 51 33.06 19.55 -4.18
C ALA A 51 32.99 18.04 -3.85
N ASN A 52 33.01 17.67 -2.56
CA ASN A 52 33.00 16.28 -2.12
C ASN A 52 31.82 15.95 -1.18
N THR A 53 30.74 16.76 -1.19
CA THR A 53 29.57 16.58 -0.34
C THR A 53 28.42 16.02 -1.16
N PHE A 54 27.94 14.84 -0.79
CA PHE A 54 26.69 14.30 -1.32
C PHE A 54 25.53 14.99 -0.60
N TRP A 55 24.74 15.75 -1.34
CA TRP A 55 23.56 16.41 -0.81
C TRP A 55 22.32 15.53 -0.95
N ALA A 56 21.87 14.97 0.16
CA ALA A 56 20.64 14.18 0.22
C ALA A 56 19.38 15.06 0.19
N LEU A 57 19.45 16.29 0.74
CA LEU A 57 18.39 17.30 0.67
C LEU A 57 18.98 18.65 0.29
N LYS A 58 18.24 19.42 -0.50
CA LYS A 58 18.67 20.70 -1.10
C LYS A 58 17.56 21.73 -1.03
N GLY A 59 17.42 22.45 0.09
CA GLY A 59 16.46 23.53 0.27
C GLY A 59 15.00 23.04 0.29
N VAL A 60 14.72 21.91 0.91
CA VAL A 60 13.36 21.36 1.02
C VAL A 60 12.54 22.21 1.98
N SER A 61 11.38 22.69 1.52
CA SER A 61 10.38 23.37 2.35
C SER A 61 9.06 22.59 2.29
N LEU A 62 8.48 22.36 3.47
CA LEU A 62 7.26 21.56 3.65
C LEU A 62 6.52 22.06 4.87
N SER A 63 5.20 22.23 4.76
CA SER A 63 4.31 22.54 5.89
C SER A 63 3.22 21.46 5.97
N VAL A 64 3.02 20.91 7.17
CA VAL A 64 1.98 19.91 7.47
C VAL A 64 1.10 20.50 8.57
N ARG A 65 -0.20 20.63 8.31
CA ARG A 65 -1.18 21.13 9.28
C ARG A 65 -1.56 20.06 10.29
N ARG A 66 -2.02 20.48 11.45
CA ARG A 66 -2.57 19.53 12.44
C ARG A 66 -3.78 18.77 11.87
N GLY A 67 -3.79 17.45 12.07
CA GLY A 67 -4.84 16.56 11.54
C GLY A 67 -4.73 16.24 10.04
N GLU A 68 -3.69 16.72 9.37
CA GLU A 68 -3.44 16.43 7.97
C GLU A 68 -2.70 15.10 7.79
N THR A 69 -3.01 14.37 6.72
CA THR A 69 -2.25 13.19 6.30
C THR A 69 -1.51 13.53 5.02
N VAL A 70 -0.20 13.73 5.13
CA VAL A 70 0.66 14.11 4.00
C VAL A 70 1.44 12.91 3.49
N GLY A 71 1.32 12.61 2.19
CA GLY A 71 2.08 11.57 1.52
C GLY A 71 3.36 12.10 0.89
N ILE A 72 4.48 11.41 1.04
CA ILE A 72 5.73 11.73 0.35
C ILE A 72 6.03 10.64 -0.67
N VAL A 73 6.09 11.02 -1.95
CA VAL A 73 6.49 10.14 -3.06
C VAL A 73 7.88 10.51 -3.57
N GLY A 74 8.57 9.55 -4.16
CA GLY A 74 9.86 9.77 -4.81
C GLY A 74 10.65 8.48 -4.96
N ARG A 75 11.67 8.50 -5.82
CA ARG A 75 12.55 7.35 -6.08
C ARG A 75 13.38 6.97 -4.85
N ASN A 76 13.91 5.73 -4.84
CA ASN A 76 14.91 5.35 -3.84
C ASN A 76 16.13 6.27 -3.96
N GLY A 77 16.64 6.74 -2.82
CA GLY A 77 17.73 7.72 -2.79
C GLY A 77 17.33 9.18 -3.06
N SER A 78 16.03 9.51 -3.22
CA SER A 78 15.58 10.90 -3.43
C SER A 78 15.66 11.79 -2.19
N GLY A 79 15.95 11.24 -1.01
CA GLY A 79 16.08 11.98 0.26
C GLY A 79 14.92 11.82 1.24
N LYS A 80 13.90 11.00 0.92
CA LYS A 80 12.70 10.80 1.77
C LYS A 80 13.04 10.38 3.20
N SER A 81 13.77 9.27 3.38
CA SER A 81 14.15 8.77 4.70
C SER A 81 15.04 9.77 5.47
N THR A 82 15.91 10.52 4.77
CA THR A 82 16.69 11.60 5.37
C THR A 82 15.80 12.74 5.89
N LEU A 83 14.75 13.11 5.14
CA LEU A 83 13.77 14.10 5.60
C LEU A 83 13.02 13.60 6.82
N LEU A 84 12.57 12.34 6.80
CA LEU A 84 11.87 11.75 7.95
C LEU A 84 12.76 11.72 9.21
N GLN A 85 14.02 11.30 9.09
CA GLN A 85 14.96 11.33 10.22
C GLN A 85 15.16 12.74 10.80
N ILE A 86 15.14 13.76 9.94
CA ILE A 86 15.22 15.16 10.39
C ILE A 86 13.93 15.53 11.12
N VAL A 87 12.75 15.19 10.60
CA VAL A 87 11.45 15.46 11.25
C VAL A 87 11.35 14.74 12.59
N CYS A 88 11.86 13.51 12.70
CA CYS A 88 11.90 12.75 13.96
C CYS A 88 12.98 13.24 14.94
N GLY A 89 13.82 14.20 14.56
CA GLY A 89 14.88 14.73 15.41
C GLY A 89 16.09 13.80 15.59
N THR A 90 16.15 12.66 14.88
CA THR A 90 17.29 11.71 14.93
C THR A 90 18.47 12.19 14.09
N LEU A 91 18.24 13.12 13.16
CA LEU A 91 19.26 13.70 12.29
C LEU A 91 19.13 15.23 12.24
N ALA A 92 20.22 15.95 12.54
CA ALA A 92 20.22 17.41 12.40
C ALA A 92 20.38 17.83 10.93
N PRO A 93 19.66 18.85 10.44
CA PRO A 93 19.87 19.43 9.13
C PRO A 93 21.23 20.12 9.04
N SER A 94 21.81 20.23 7.83
CA SER A 94 23.02 21.01 7.59
C SER A 94 22.72 22.50 7.42
N ALA A 95 21.53 22.84 6.92
CA ALA A 95 21.00 24.20 6.81
C ALA A 95 19.48 24.19 6.79
N GLY A 96 18.86 25.35 7.02
CA GLY A 96 17.41 25.50 7.14
C GLY A 96 16.94 25.40 8.57
N SER A 97 15.62 25.49 8.79
CA SER A 97 14.98 25.40 10.10
C SER A 97 13.83 24.43 10.06
N LEU A 98 13.64 23.70 11.18
CA LEU A 98 12.52 22.78 11.39
C LEU A 98 11.83 23.14 12.70
N SER A 99 10.50 23.24 12.66
CA SER A 99 9.64 23.30 13.85
C SER A 99 8.69 22.10 13.82
N VAL A 100 8.60 21.37 14.94
CA VAL A 100 7.67 20.25 15.12
C VAL A 100 6.87 20.49 16.39
N ASN A 101 5.57 20.63 16.27
CA ASN A 101 4.65 21.00 17.33
C ASN A 101 3.79 19.81 17.73
N GLY A 102 4.30 18.97 18.63
CA GLY A 102 3.66 17.77 19.14
C GLY A 102 4.63 16.62 19.36
N LYS A 103 4.12 15.54 19.96
CA LYS A 103 4.88 14.30 20.18
C LYS A 103 4.90 13.47 18.90
N VAL A 104 6.10 13.15 18.43
CA VAL A 104 6.30 12.32 17.23
C VAL A 104 6.49 10.86 17.64
N ALA A 105 5.72 9.98 17.03
CA ALA A 105 6.00 8.55 17.00
C ALA A 105 6.38 8.13 15.57
N ALA A 106 7.45 7.37 15.43
CA ALA A 106 7.99 7.02 14.12
C ALA A 106 8.04 5.52 13.90
N LEU A 107 7.52 5.07 12.76
CA LEU A 107 7.64 3.70 12.26
C LEU A 107 8.83 3.53 11.29
N LEU A 108 9.82 4.44 11.36
CA LEU A 108 10.99 4.48 10.46
C LEU A 108 11.95 3.33 10.68
N GLU A 109 12.10 2.94 11.91
CA GLU A 109 13.03 1.89 12.36
C GLU A 109 12.28 1.05 13.39
N LEU A 110 11.31 0.25 12.92
CA LEU A 110 10.53 -0.63 13.78
C LEU A 110 11.45 -1.45 14.69
N GLY A 111 11.37 -1.20 16.00
CA GLY A 111 12.20 -1.88 17.00
C GLY A 111 13.60 -1.30 17.20
N SER A 112 13.93 -0.10 16.70
CA SER A 112 15.25 0.55 16.92
C SER A 112 15.59 0.79 18.39
N GLY A 113 14.61 0.74 19.28
CA GLY A 113 14.80 0.81 20.73
C GLY A 113 14.72 -0.53 21.43
N PHE A 114 14.61 -1.65 20.71
CA PHE A 114 14.53 -2.99 21.31
C PHE A 114 15.89 -3.52 21.68
N ASP A 115 15.99 -4.08 22.88
CA ASP A 115 17.14 -4.92 23.26
C ASP A 115 16.79 -6.37 22.94
N VAL A 116 17.56 -7.00 22.07
CA VAL A 116 17.32 -8.38 21.60
C VAL A 116 17.48 -9.43 22.68
N GLU A 117 18.23 -9.13 23.75
CA GLU A 117 18.43 -10.01 24.91
C GLU A 117 17.24 -9.96 25.88
N TYR A 118 16.43 -8.89 25.84
CA TYR A 118 15.27 -8.73 26.69
C TYR A 118 14.06 -9.45 26.09
N THR A 119 13.13 -9.82 26.95
CA THR A 119 11.82 -10.37 26.56
C THR A 119 10.97 -9.34 25.84
N GLY A 120 9.93 -9.79 25.13
CA GLY A 120 8.96 -8.89 24.54
C GLY A 120 8.30 -7.97 25.57
N ARG A 121 7.98 -8.53 26.76
CA ARG A 121 7.46 -7.77 27.90
C ARG A 121 8.39 -6.63 28.30
N GLU A 122 9.65 -6.93 28.55
CA GLU A 122 10.65 -5.92 28.94
C GLU A 122 10.85 -4.86 27.85
N ASN A 123 10.83 -5.27 26.57
CA ASN A 123 10.90 -4.34 25.45
C ASN A 123 9.68 -3.44 25.33
N ILE A 124 8.46 -3.90 25.68
CA ILE A 124 7.28 -3.03 25.76
C ILE A 124 7.53 -1.90 26.77
N TYR A 125 8.01 -2.22 27.97
CA TYR A 125 8.31 -1.20 29.00
C TYR A 125 9.42 -0.27 28.54
N LEU A 126 10.51 -0.81 28.01
CA LEU A 126 11.68 -0.01 27.56
C LEU A 126 11.24 1.00 26.47
N ASN A 127 10.56 0.52 25.43
CA ASN A 127 10.18 1.39 24.31
C ASN A 127 9.07 2.37 24.68
N ALA A 128 8.04 1.97 25.41
CA ALA A 128 6.98 2.87 25.81
C ALA A 128 7.52 4.01 26.71
N GLN A 129 8.54 3.73 27.54
CA GLN A 129 9.24 4.77 28.31
C GLN A 129 10.03 5.74 27.42
N LEU A 130 10.67 5.27 26.35
CA LEU A 130 11.34 6.14 25.37
C LEU A 130 10.37 7.12 24.70
N TYR A 131 9.11 6.71 24.52
CA TYR A 131 8.03 7.60 24.05
C TYR A 131 7.39 8.43 25.16
N GLY A 132 7.93 8.40 26.40
CA GLY A 132 7.53 9.26 27.50
C GLY A 132 6.35 8.76 28.34
N LEU A 133 5.96 7.50 28.22
CA LEU A 133 4.94 6.91 29.09
C LEU A 133 5.55 6.58 30.47
N THR A 134 4.81 6.87 31.53
CA THR A 134 5.15 6.43 32.88
C THR A 134 4.88 4.94 33.06
N ARG A 135 5.53 4.30 34.03
CA ARG A 135 5.33 2.89 34.31
C ARG A 135 3.85 2.54 34.58
N SER A 136 3.15 3.37 35.34
CA SER A 136 1.72 3.19 35.60
C SER A 136 0.85 3.25 34.34
N GLN A 137 1.19 4.13 33.40
CA GLN A 137 0.50 4.20 32.11
C GLN A 137 0.78 2.98 31.26
N ILE A 138 1.99 2.43 31.32
CA ILE A 138 2.35 1.20 30.60
C ILE A 138 1.62 0.01 31.21
N ASP A 139 1.61 -0.12 32.53
CA ASP A 139 0.88 -1.17 33.24
C ASP A 139 -0.61 -1.19 32.83
N ALA A 140 -1.24 -0.01 32.73
CA ALA A 140 -2.64 0.13 32.32
C ALA A 140 -2.89 -0.26 30.85
N ARG A 141 -1.88 -0.18 29.99
CA ARG A 141 -1.99 -0.47 28.53
C ARG A 141 -1.39 -1.81 28.12
N TYR A 142 -0.67 -2.46 29.04
CA TYR A 142 0.12 -3.66 28.73
C TYR A 142 -0.73 -4.75 28.04
N GLU A 143 -1.89 -5.08 28.61
CA GLU A 143 -2.76 -6.13 28.07
C GLU A 143 -3.26 -5.77 26.66
N SER A 144 -3.54 -4.50 26.39
CA SER A 144 -3.97 -4.06 25.06
C SER A 144 -2.83 -4.09 24.05
N ILE A 145 -1.60 -3.75 24.47
CA ILE A 145 -0.39 -3.86 23.64
C ILE A 145 -0.13 -5.32 23.28
N ALA A 146 -0.15 -6.21 24.28
CA ALA A 146 0.06 -7.64 24.09
C ALA A 146 -0.98 -8.27 23.16
N ALA A 147 -2.27 -7.94 23.37
CA ALA A 147 -3.37 -8.40 22.52
C ALA A 147 -3.29 -7.85 21.09
N PHE A 148 -2.80 -6.61 20.91
CA PHE A 148 -2.58 -6.07 19.57
C PHE A 148 -1.45 -6.78 18.86
N ALA A 149 -0.31 -7.01 19.54
CA ALA A 149 0.85 -7.72 18.98
C ALA A 149 0.52 -9.16 18.59
N ASP A 150 -0.33 -9.83 19.37
CA ASP A 150 -0.86 -11.17 19.08
C ASP A 150 0.26 -12.19 18.76
N ILE A 151 1.26 -12.24 19.66
CA ILE A 151 2.42 -13.14 19.59
C ILE A 151 2.39 -14.27 20.64
N GLY A 152 1.30 -14.35 21.41
CA GLY A 152 1.09 -15.40 22.42
C GLY A 152 2.18 -15.45 23.48
N ASP A 153 2.54 -16.66 23.91
CA ASP A 153 3.53 -16.90 24.97
C ASP A 153 4.97 -16.45 24.63
N PHE A 154 5.22 -16.11 23.36
CA PHE A 154 6.52 -15.56 22.97
C PHE A 154 6.79 -14.20 23.61
N ILE A 155 5.76 -13.50 24.14
CA ILE A 155 5.94 -12.21 24.79
C ILE A 155 6.89 -12.29 25.99
N ASP A 156 7.00 -13.46 26.65
CA ASP A 156 7.90 -13.72 27.75
C ASP A 156 9.24 -14.38 27.33
N GLN A 157 9.48 -14.51 26.01
CA GLN A 157 10.73 -14.98 25.45
C GLN A 157 11.63 -13.82 24.98
N PRO A 158 12.97 -14.00 24.99
CA PRO A 158 13.88 -13.00 24.44
C PRO A 158 13.58 -12.68 22.96
N VAL A 159 13.61 -11.40 22.60
CA VAL A 159 13.28 -10.92 21.26
C VAL A 159 14.20 -11.50 20.16
N LYS A 160 15.43 -11.89 20.48
CA LYS A 160 16.33 -12.61 19.56
C LYS A 160 15.75 -13.92 19.04
N SER A 161 14.78 -14.52 19.72
CA SER A 161 14.09 -15.75 19.29
C SER A 161 12.90 -15.48 18.36
N TYR A 162 12.53 -14.20 18.14
CA TYR A 162 11.36 -13.84 17.36
C TYR A 162 11.60 -14.01 15.86
N SER A 163 10.53 -14.40 15.14
CA SER A 163 10.51 -14.19 13.70
C SER A 163 10.49 -12.70 13.37
N SER A 164 10.88 -12.33 12.14
CA SER A 164 10.80 -10.93 11.68
C SER A 164 9.37 -10.36 11.79
N GLY A 165 8.35 -11.19 11.53
CA GLY A 165 6.95 -10.82 11.68
C GLY A 165 6.57 -10.52 13.13
N MET A 166 6.95 -11.37 14.09
CA MET A 166 6.68 -11.16 15.53
C MET A 166 7.37 -9.90 16.05
N PHE A 167 8.60 -9.66 15.63
CA PHE A 167 9.36 -8.46 15.98
C PHE A 167 8.62 -7.19 15.56
N VAL A 168 8.18 -7.14 14.31
CA VAL A 168 7.46 -5.99 13.76
C VAL A 168 6.09 -5.82 14.40
N ARG A 169 5.36 -6.91 14.67
CA ARG A 169 4.08 -6.90 15.36
C ARG A 169 4.18 -6.26 16.75
N LEU A 170 5.20 -6.66 17.52
CA LEU A 170 5.44 -6.10 18.85
C LEU A 170 5.82 -4.62 18.77
N ALA A 171 6.73 -4.25 17.87
CA ALA A 171 7.17 -2.87 17.70
C ALA A 171 6.02 -1.94 17.30
N PHE A 172 5.18 -2.38 16.35
CA PHE A 172 4.00 -1.62 15.94
C PHE A 172 2.97 -1.53 17.07
N ALA A 173 2.74 -2.61 17.84
CA ALA A 173 1.81 -2.62 18.96
C ALA A 173 2.18 -1.58 20.02
N VAL A 174 3.47 -1.42 20.34
CA VAL A 174 3.93 -0.36 21.27
C VAL A 174 3.59 1.00 20.71
N ILE A 175 3.94 1.28 19.45
CA ILE A 175 3.72 2.58 18.81
C ILE A 175 2.21 2.91 18.70
N ALA A 176 1.37 1.91 18.45
CA ALA A 176 -0.07 2.10 18.39
C ALA A 176 -0.72 2.49 19.74
N HIS A 177 0.00 2.33 20.85
CA HIS A 177 -0.50 2.61 22.20
C HIS A 177 0.23 3.76 22.92
N VAL A 178 1.14 4.47 22.23
CA VAL A 178 1.74 5.69 22.78
C VAL A 178 0.89 6.92 22.46
N ASP A 179 1.01 7.96 23.30
CA ASP A 179 0.31 9.23 23.12
C ASP A 179 1.09 10.09 22.12
N ALA A 180 0.86 9.90 20.83
CA ALA A 180 1.47 10.65 19.75
C ALA A 180 0.49 11.67 19.16
N ASP A 181 0.99 12.85 18.79
CA ASP A 181 0.27 13.87 18.02
C ASP A 181 0.58 13.74 16.52
N ILE A 182 1.78 13.26 16.21
CA ILE A 182 2.31 13.10 14.85
C ILE A 182 2.83 11.69 14.68
N LEU A 183 2.35 11.00 13.65
CA LEU A 183 2.80 9.66 13.28
C LEU A 183 3.60 9.73 11.98
N VAL A 184 4.83 9.25 12.00
CA VAL A 184 5.71 9.19 10.83
C VAL A 184 5.84 7.74 10.38
N ILE A 185 5.47 7.45 9.13
CA ILE A 185 5.41 6.10 8.57
C ILE A 185 6.29 6.03 7.33
N ASP A 186 7.25 5.09 7.31
CA ASP A 186 8.08 4.79 6.13
C ASP A 186 7.77 3.38 5.64
N GLU A 187 7.30 3.24 4.41
CA GLU A 187 7.06 1.98 3.64
C GLU A 187 6.70 0.69 4.44
N ALA A 188 6.79 0.73 5.76
CA ALA A 188 6.80 -0.41 6.68
C ALA A 188 5.40 -1.00 6.99
N LEU A 189 4.33 -0.58 6.29
CA LEU A 189 2.98 -1.12 6.52
C LEU A 189 2.74 -2.49 5.88
N ALA A 190 3.62 -2.93 4.99
CA ALA A 190 3.51 -4.24 4.32
C ALA A 190 4.22 -5.36 5.11
N VAL A 191 4.23 -5.31 6.45
CA VAL A 191 4.98 -6.24 7.29
C VAL A 191 4.02 -7.02 8.18
N GLY A 192 4.07 -8.35 8.10
CA GLY A 192 3.20 -9.25 8.83
C GLY A 192 2.21 -9.97 7.91
N ASP A 193 1.27 -10.69 8.50
CA ASP A 193 0.19 -11.32 7.75
C ASP A 193 -0.97 -10.35 7.43
N ALA A 194 -1.91 -10.81 6.60
CA ALA A 194 -3.06 -10.01 6.18
C ALA A 194 -3.94 -9.52 7.35
N PHE A 195 -4.03 -10.29 8.43
CA PHE A 195 -4.81 -9.93 9.61
C PHE A 195 -4.16 -8.81 10.40
N PHE A 196 -2.84 -8.88 10.58
CA PHE A 196 -2.11 -7.82 11.27
C PHE A 196 -2.12 -6.52 10.46
N ASN A 197 -1.95 -6.60 9.14
CA ASN A 197 -2.07 -5.44 8.27
C ASN A 197 -3.44 -4.77 8.42
N GLN A 198 -4.53 -5.53 8.52
CA GLN A 198 -5.86 -4.99 8.74
C GLN A 198 -5.97 -4.28 10.12
N LYS A 199 -5.36 -4.84 11.20
CA LYS A 199 -5.28 -4.14 12.50
C LYS A 199 -4.53 -2.81 12.36
N CYS A 200 -3.41 -2.78 11.64
CA CYS A 200 -2.64 -1.56 11.37
C CYS A 200 -3.47 -0.51 10.60
N TYR A 201 -4.18 -0.90 9.55
CA TYR A 201 -5.04 0.02 8.79
C TYR A 201 -6.17 0.59 9.65
N ARG A 202 -6.83 -0.22 10.48
CA ARG A 202 -7.87 0.27 11.41
C ARG A 202 -7.31 1.27 12.42
N PHE A 203 -6.12 1.01 12.94
CA PHE A 203 -5.42 1.95 13.82
C PHE A 203 -5.16 3.28 13.09
N LEU A 204 -4.62 3.25 11.86
CA LEU A 204 -4.34 4.46 11.09
C LEU A 204 -5.61 5.26 10.79
N GLU A 205 -6.70 4.61 10.39
CA GLU A 205 -7.99 5.28 10.17
C GLU A 205 -8.56 5.90 11.46
N ALA A 206 -8.36 5.26 12.61
CA ALA A 206 -8.73 5.84 13.90
C ALA A 206 -7.82 7.03 14.26
N PHE A 207 -6.51 6.91 14.04
CA PHE A 207 -5.53 7.95 14.33
C PHE A 207 -5.73 9.21 13.47
N LYS A 208 -6.08 9.08 12.18
CA LYS A 208 -6.39 10.18 11.26
C LYS A 208 -7.45 11.16 11.78
N ARG A 209 -8.34 10.70 12.65
CA ARG A 209 -9.44 11.55 13.18
C ARG A 209 -8.95 12.63 14.14
N HIS A 210 -7.77 12.48 14.73
CA HIS A 210 -7.25 13.38 15.75
C HIS A 210 -5.75 13.67 15.64
N GLY A 211 -5.01 12.86 14.90
CA GLY A 211 -3.56 12.98 14.74
C GLY A 211 -3.14 13.42 13.35
N THR A 212 -1.89 13.84 13.23
CA THR A 212 -1.23 14.22 11.98
C THR A 212 -0.39 13.05 11.48
N ILE A 213 -0.43 12.73 10.18
CA ILE A 213 0.35 11.62 9.62
C ILE A 213 1.27 12.13 8.52
N LEU A 214 2.54 11.77 8.61
CA LEU A 214 3.51 11.90 7.52
C LEU A 214 3.83 10.51 6.98
N PHE A 215 3.34 10.22 5.79
CA PHE A 215 3.38 8.89 5.19
C PHE A 215 4.30 8.85 3.97
N VAL A 216 5.32 8.01 4.00
CA VAL A 216 6.22 7.79 2.86
C VAL A 216 5.92 6.46 2.21
N SER A 217 5.72 6.46 0.91
CA SER A 217 5.54 5.24 0.14
C SER A 217 5.98 5.43 -1.31
N HIS A 218 6.44 4.35 -1.92
CA HIS A 218 6.62 4.26 -3.36
C HIS A 218 5.32 3.81 -4.07
N ASP A 219 4.34 3.32 -3.32
CA ASP A 219 3.02 2.95 -3.83
C ASP A 219 2.09 4.16 -3.89
N THR A 220 1.93 4.69 -5.10
CA THR A 220 1.06 5.84 -5.37
C THR A 220 -0.42 5.54 -5.10
N SER A 221 -0.84 4.27 -5.14
CA SER A 221 -2.22 3.87 -4.87
C SER A 221 -2.56 4.06 -3.39
N THR A 222 -1.66 3.67 -2.51
CA THR A 222 -1.77 3.86 -1.06
C THR A 222 -1.79 5.34 -0.69
N ILE A 223 -0.93 6.17 -1.32
CA ILE A 223 -0.93 7.62 -1.08
C ILE A 223 -2.26 8.26 -1.52
N ARG A 224 -2.79 7.89 -2.68
CA ARG A 224 -4.09 8.39 -3.14
C ARG A 224 -5.27 8.01 -2.23
N LYS A 225 -5.21 6.85 -1.58
CA LYS A 225 -6.27 6.36 -0.69
C LYS A 225 -6.18 6.96 0.72
N LEU A 226 -4.98 7.13 1.26
CA LEU A 226 -4.79 7.48 2.66
C LEU A 226 -4.52 8.96 2.90
N CYS A 227 -3.90 9.67 1.96
CA CYS A 227 -3.40 11.02 2.18
C CYS A 227 -4.37 12.10 1.70
N THR A 228 -4.40 13.22 2.42
CA THR A 228 -5.16 14.42 2.05
C THR A 228 -4.36 15.34 1.13
N SER A 229 -3.03 15.31 1.24
CA SER A 229 -2.10 16.01 0.34
C SER A 229 -0.87 15.16 0.09
N ALA A 230 -0.08 15.51 -0.92
CA ALA A 230 1.13 14.80 -1.28
C ALA A 230 2.27 15.75 -1.68
N VAL A 231 3.50 15.26 -1.49
CA VAL A 231 4.74 15.94 -1.88
C VAL A 231 5.61 14.98 -2.66
N TRP A 232 6.06 15.40 -3.84
CA TRP A 232 7.04 14.65 -4.61
C TRP A 232 8.44 15.19 -4.37
N ILE A 233 9.34 14.31 -3.91
CA ILE A 233 10.75 14.63 -3.72
C ILE A 233 11.58 13.85 -4.74
N ASP A 234 12.44 14.58 -5.47
CA ASP A 234 13.44 14.00 -6.37
C ASP A 234 14.78 14.71 -6.24
N ALA A 235 15.87 13.93 -6.28
CA ALA A 235 17.24 14.40 -6.13
C ALA A 235 17.44 15.41 -4.97
N GLY A 236 16.72 15.21 -3.86
CA GLY A 236 16.77 16.03 -2.65
C GLY A 236 16.00 17.35 -2.74
N ARG A 237 15.12 17.54 -3.72
CA ARG A 237 14.28 18.74 -3.89
C ARG A 237 12.81 18.39 -3.93
N VAL A 238 11.96 19.29 -3.48
CA VAL A 238 10.51 19.22 -3.73
C VAL A 238 10.25 19.59 -5.19
N ILE A 239 9.64 18.69 -5.94
CA ILE A 239 9.30 18.87 -7.36
C ILE A 239 7.85 19.35 -7.50
N ALA A 240 6.95 18.74 -6.73
CA ALA A 240 5.54 19.11 -6.73
C ALA A 240 4.94 18.88 -5.33
N GLN A 241 3.93 19.70 -5.01
CA GLN A 241 3.13 19.59 -3.80
C GLN A 241 1.67 19.95 -4.14
N GLY A 242 0.72 19.18 -3.64
CA GLY A 242 -0.70 19.41 -3.93
C GLY A 242 -1.58 18.21 -3.59
N SER A 243 -2.65 18.03 -4.34
CA SER A 243 -3.53 16.88 -4.17
C SER A 243 -2.80 15.56 -4.49
N PRO A 244 -3.12 14.45 -3.80
CA PRO A 244 -2.51 13.16 -4.07
C PRO A 244 -2.66 12.71 -5.53
N ALA A 245 -3.78 13.04 -6.18
CA ALA A 245 -4.05 12.68 -7.57
C ALA A 245 -3.09 13.40 -8.53
N GLU A 246 -2.91 14.71 -8.37
CA GLU A 246 -2.03 15.55 -9.21
C GLU A 246 -0.56 15.17 -9.02
N VAL A 247 -0.10 15.11 -7.76
CA VAL A 247 1.30 14.82 -7.43
C VAL A 247 1.70 13.42 -7.85
N CYS A 248 0.87 12.40 -7.57
CA CYS A 248 1.13 11.04 -8.02
C CYS A 248 1.03 10.90 -9.54
N GLY A 249 0.13 11.65 -10.19
CA GLY A 249 0.05 11.71 -11.66
C GLY A 249 1.34 12.23 -12.27
N ALA A 250 1.81 13.40 -11.83
CA ALA A 250 3.06 14.01 -12.29
C ALA A 250 4.29 13.13 -12.01
N TYR A 251 4.33 12.47 -10.84
CA TYR A 251 5.39 11.52 -10.49
C TYR A 251 5.43 10.32 -11.44
N LEU A 252 4.25 9.73 -11.76
CA LEU A 252 4.17 8.60 -12.69
C LEU A 252 4.51 9.03 -14.12
N GLU A 253 4.04 10.19 -14.57
CA GLU A 253 4.37 10.76 -15.88
C GLU A 253 5.88 10.97 -16.04
N ALA A 254 6.55 11.59 -15.08
CA ALA A 254 8.00 11.76 -15.09
C ALA A 254 8.77 10.44 -15.01
N ARG A 255 8.19 9.40 -14.40
CA ARG A 255 8.83 8.09 -14.29
C ARG A 255 8.73 7.25 -15.57
N TYR A 256 7.62 7.39 -16.30
CA TYR A 256 7.30 6.61 -17.50
C TYR A 256 7.31 7.45 -18.80
N GLY A 257 7.38 8.78 -18.68
CA GLY A 257 7.31 9.72 -19.80
C GLY A 257 8.56 9.81 -20.68
N ASP A 258 9.73 9.31 -20.24
CA ASP A 258 10.94 9.21 -21.06
C ASP A 258 10.89 8.08 -22.10
N GLY A 259 9.84 7.28 -22.12
CA GLY A 259 9.50 6.35 -23.19
C GLY A 259 8.25 6.87 -23.91
N ALA A 260 8.46 7.69 -24.93
CA ALA A 260 7.49 8.14 -25.93
C ALA A 260 6.03 7.69 -25.69
N LEU A 261 5.26 8.43 -24.88
CA LEU A 261 3.84 8.54 -25.10
C LEU A 261 3.67 9.46 -26.33
N GLU A 262 3.93 8.94 -27.51
CA GLU A 262 3.27 9.46 -28.71
C GLU A 262 1.78 9.57 -28.33
N ALA A 263 1.23 10.75 -28.55
CA ALA A 263 -0.17 11.05 -28.29
C ALA A 263 -1.01 9.88 -28.84
N ARG A 264 -1.56 9.10 -27.91
CA ARG A 264 -2.41 7.97 -28.29
C ARG A 264 -3.54 8.58 -29.12
N PRO A 265 -3.71 8.20 -30.40
CA PRO A 265 -4.81 8.72 -31.20
C PRO A 265 -6.11 8.50 -30.39
N PRO A 266 -7.08 9.44 -30.46
CA PRO A 266 -8.34 9.30 -29.76
C PRO A 266 -8.88 7.90 -30.07
N ARG A 267 -9.18 7.12 -29.00
CA ARG A 267 -9.81 5.82 -29.18
C ARG A 267 -11.01 6.01 -30.10
N PRO A 268 -11.13 5.24 -31.18
CA PRO A 268 -12.39 5.21 -31.90
C PRO A 268 -13.46 4.87 -30.87
N THR A 269 -14.47 5.71 -30.74
CA THR A 269 -15.69 5.38 -30.01
C THR A 269 -16.16 4.04 -30.56
N PRO A 270 -16.38 3.00 -29.76
CA PRO A 270 -16.93 1.76 -30.27
C PRO A 270 -18.24 2.13 -30.94
N GLY A 271 -18.30 1.98 -32.26
CA GLY A 271 -19.58 2.00 -32.95
C GLY A 271 -20.44 0.94 -32.29
N ALA A 272 -21.72 1.20 -32.11
CA ALA A 272 -22.70 0.42 -31.41
C ALA A 272 -22.89 -1.04 -31.87
N ASP A 273 -22.02 -1.58 -32.76
CA ASP A 273 -22.08 -2.91 -33.34
C ASP A 273 -20.80 -3.77 -33.19
N GLY A 274 -19.87 -3.37 -32.31
CA GLY A 274 -18.67 -4.16 -32.04
C GLY A 274 -18.86 -5.17 -30.91
N SER A 275 -19.66 -6.22 -31.09
CA SER A 275 -19.53 -7.43 -30.30
C SER A 275 -18.19 -8.07 -30.62
N VAL A 276 -17.14 -7.80 -29.78
CA VAL A 276 -15.90 -8.58 -29.83
C VAL A 276 -16.29 -10.02 -29.60
N SER A 277 -16.16 -10.86 -30.62
CA SER A 277 -16.44 -12.29 -30.52
C SER A 277 -15.58 -12.85 -29.38
N SER A 278 -16.17 -13.59 -28.46
CA SER A 278 -15.44 -14.27 -27.38
C SER A 278 -14.32 -15.19 -27.90
N ALA A 279 -14.37 -15.58 -29.19
CA ALA A 279 -13.35 -16.35 -29.87
C ALA A 279 -12.02 -15.57 -30.04
N GLU A 280 -12.05 -14.24 -30.11
CA GLU A 280 -10.83 -13.40 -30.25
C GLU A 280 -10.02 -13.25 -28.95
N LEU A 281 -10.60 -13.65 -27.82
CA LEU A 281 -9.94 -13.57 -26.50
C LEU A 281 -9.25 -14.88 -26.09
N LEU A 282 -9.39 -15.95 -26.89
CA LEU A 282 -8.83 -17.26 -26.58
C LEU A 282 -7.38 -17.37 -27.05
N ASP A 283 -6.59 -18.15 -26.32
CA ASP A 283 -5.17 -18.42 -26.66
C ASP A 283 -5.11 -19.27 -27.94
N VAL A 284 -4.33 -18.81 -28.94
CA VAL A 284 -4.13 -19.55 -30.20
C VAL A 284 -3.56 -20.96 -30.01
N ARG A 285 -2.94 -21.22 -28.85
CA ARG A 285 -2.37 -22.53 -28.48
C ARG A 285 -3.31 -23.37 -27.61
N ARG A 286 -4.56 -22.94 -27.43
CA ARG A 286 -5.52 -23.53 -26.51
C ARG A 286 -5.60 -25.04 -26.61
N ASP A 287 -5.77 -25.58 -27.81
CA ASP A 287 -5.93 -27.01 -28.02
C ASP A 287 -4.69 -27.81 -27.64
N ALA A 288 -3.51 -27.30 -27.98
CA ALA A 288 -2.24 -27.90 -27.60
C ALA A 288 -2.00 -27.81 -26.07
N ILE A 289 -2.35 -26.68 -25.43
CA ILE A 289 -2.26 -26.50 -23.98
C ILE A 289 -3.19 -27.46 -23.26
N ASN A 290 -4.45 -27.53 -23.71
CA ASN A 290 -5.48 -28.37 -23.09
C ASN A 290 -5.20 -29.86 -23.24
N ALA A 291 -4.46 -30.28 -24.27
CA ALA A 291 -4.01 -31.66 -24.47
C ALA A 291 -2.70 -31.99 -23.69
N SER A 292 -2.11 -31.04 -22.96
CA SER A 292 -0.84 -31.20 -22.29
C SER A 292 -0.97 -31.14 -20.76
N ALA A 293 0.08 -31.52 -20.04
CA ALA A 293 0.22 -31.35 -18.59
C ALA A 293 0.37 -29.86 -18.16
N LEU A 294 0.37 -28.93 -19.12
CA LEU A 294 0.46 -27.49 -18.91
C LEU A 294 -0.93 -26.81 -18.83
N ARG A 295 -2.02 -27.59 -18.93
CA ARG A 295 -3.38 -27.09 -18.76
C ARG A 295 -3.52 -26.48 -17.37
N ASN A 296 -4.19 -25.34 -17.28
CA ASN A 296 -4.40 -24.63 -16.03
C ASN A 296 -5.67 -25.12 -15.33
N ASP A 297 -5.57 -26.20 -14.58
CA ASP A 297 -6.71 -26.81 -13.89
C ASP A 297 -6.94 -26.12 -12.54
N ILE A 298 -8.15 -25.62 -12.36
CA ILE A 298 -8.58 -24.85 -11.21
C ILE A 298 -9.78 -25.54 -10.57
N ARG A 299 -9.60 -26.08 -9.39
CA ARG A 299 -10.69 -26.63 -8.59
C ARG A 299 -11.47 -25.49 -7.96
N VAL A 300 -12.77 -25.47 -8.12
CA VAL A 300 -13.69 -24.48 -7.53
C VAL A 300 -14.38 -25.11 -6.33
N LEU A 301 -14.18 -24.54 -5.16
CA LEU A 301 -14.80 -25.00 -3.93
C LEU A 301 -16.15 -24.30 -3.71
N PRO A 302 -17.07 -24.89 -2.95
CA PRO A 302 -18.39 -24.29 -2.68
C PRO A 302 -18.29 -22.90 -2.03
N PHE A 303 -19.33 -22.10 -2.22
CA PHE A 303 -19.48 -20.81 -1.55
C PHE A 303 -19.37 -20.96 -0.03
N ASN A 304 -18.46 -20.18 0.57
CA ASN A 304 -18.17 -20.25 1.99
C ASN A 304 -19.07 -19.28 2.78
N VAL A 305 -20.21 -19.77 3.23
CA VAL A 305 -21.18 -18.99 4.03
C VAL A 305 -20.60 -18.53 5.38
N ALA A 306 -19.60 -19.25 5.93
CA ALA A 306 -18.97 -18.93 7.20
C ALA A 306 -17.80 -17.93 7.08
N SER A 307 -17.50 -17.45 5.87
CA SER A 307 -16.44 -16.48 5.64
C SER A 307 -16.68 -15.17 6.38
N GLN A 308 -15.58 -14.52 6.76
CA GLN A 308 -15.64 -13.20 7.39
C GLN A 308 -16.31 -12.19 6.45
N ALA A 309 -17.38 -11.58 6.95
CA ALA A 309 -18.11 -10.56 6.23
C ALA A 309 -18.19 -9.27 7.06
N PHE A 310 -18.24 -8.13 6.38
CA PHE A 310 -18.45 -6.82 7.00
C PHE A 310 -19.26 -5.92 6.07
N GLY A 311 -19.84 -4.86 6.60
CA GLY A 311 -20.59 -3.85 5.86
C GLY A 311 -21.57 -3.11 6.75
N ALA A 312 -22.15 -2.04 6.22
CA ALA A 312 -23.13 -1.22 6.92
C ALA A 312 -24.52 -1.88 7.02
N GLY A 313 -24.75 -3.01 6.30
CA GLY A 313 -26.08 -3.61 6.15
C GLY A 313 -26.92 -2.93 5.07
N GLY A 314 -28.20 -3.33 4.96
CA GLY A 314 -29.11 -2.86 3.90
C GLY A 314 -29.13 -3.75 2.66
N ALA A 315 -28.13 -4.59 2.46
CA ALA A 315 -28.12 -5.70 1.49
C ALA A 315 -27.18 -6.81 1.96
N ARG A 316 -27.46 -8.05 1.57
CA ARG A 316 -26.69 -9.22 2.00
C ARG A 316 -26.45 -10.18 0.81
N ILE A 317 -25.18 -10.50 0.56
CA ILE A 317 -24.80 -11.53 -0.42
C ILE A 317 -25.12 -12.89 0.20
N VAL A 318 -25.91 -13.68 -0.51
CA VAL A 318 -26.39 -14.99 -0.02
C VAL A 318 -25.84 -16.16 -0.82
N ASP A 319 -25.34 -15.91 -2.03
CA ASP A 319 -24.72 -16.94 -2.88
C ASP A 319 -23.73 -16.31 -3.85
N ALA A 320 -22.65 -17.02 -4.13
CA ALA A 320 -21.74 -16.73 -5.22
C ALA A 320 -21.34 -18.06 -5.89
N CYS A 321 -21.38 -18.11 -7.22
CA CYS A 321 -21.15 -19.33 -7.97
C CYS A 321 -20.43 -19.04 -9.28
N LEU A 322 -19.36 -19.79 -9.55
CA LEU A 322 -18.68 -19.80 -10.85
C LEU A 322 -19.36 -20.81 -11.77
N MET A 323 -19.67 -20.40 -13.00
CA MET A 323 -20.46 -21.14 -13.96
C MET A 323 -19.78 -21.20 -15.33
N ASP A 324 -20.17 -22.17 -16.15
CA ASP A 324 -19.81 -22.24 -17.57
C ASP A 324 -20.66 -21.28 -18.45
N ALA A 325 -20.43 -21.32 -19.76
CA ALA A 325 -21.19 -20.54 -20.74
C ALA A 325 -22.70 -20.86 -20.75
N GLU A 326 -23.07 -22.09 -20.42
CA GLU A 326 -24.42 -22.58 -20.32
C GLU A 326 -25.08 -22.37 -18.95
N ARG A 327 -24.43 -21.60 -18.06
CA ARG A 327 -24.86 -21.28 -16.68
C ARG A 327 -24.96 -22.51 -15.75
N ARG A 328 -24.16 -23.55 -15.99
CA ARG A 328 -24.03 -24.68 -15.07
C ARG A 328 -22.89 -24.42 -14.07
N PRO A 329 -23.12 -24.70 -12.78
CA PRO A 329 -22.07 -24.55 -11.77
C PRO A 329 -20.82 -25.38 -12.09
N LEU A 330 -19.64 -24.76 -11.92
CA LEU A 330 -18.37 -25.41 -12.18
C LEU A 330 -17.74 -25.89 -10.85
N ALA A 331 -17.42 -27.20 -10.79
CA ALA A 331 -16.52 -27.76 -9.78
C ALA A 331 -15.04 -27.64 -10.22
N TRP A 332 -14.81 -27.48 -11.52
CA TRP A 332 -13.51 -27.27 -12.15
C TRP A 332 -13.61 -26.22 -13.24
N ALA A 333 -12.72 -25.27 -13.22
CA ALA A 333 -12.53 -24.29 -14.28
C ALA A 333 -11.15 -24.48 -14.93
N VAL A 334 -10.98 -23.97 -16.13
CA VAL A 334 -9.71 -23.97 -16.84
C VAL A 334 -9.28 -22.52 -17.06
N GLY A 335 -8.06 -22.17 -16.66
CA GLY A 335 -7.52 -20.84 -16.92
C GLY A 335 -7.35 -20.58 -18.40
N GLY A 336 -7.82 -19.42 -18.86
CA GLY A 336 -7.90 -19.05 -20.27
C GLY A 336 -9.25 -19.37 -20.92
N GLU A 337 -10.17 -19.98 -20.22
CA GLU A 337 -11.53 -20.31 -20.73
C GLU A 337 -12.58 -19.32 -20.25
N PRO A 338 -13.66 -19.08 -21.03
CA PRO A 338 -14.77 -18.23 -20.63
C PRO A 338 -15.51 -18.81 -19.42
N VAL A 339 -15.77 -17.98 -18.43
CA VAL A 339 -16.54 -18.32 -17.24
C VAL A 339 -17.51 -17.21 -16.89
N ARG A 340 -18.50 -17.51 -16.05
CA ARG A 340 -19.43 -16.55 -15.47
C ARG A 340 -19.41 -16.64 -13.95
N LEU A 341 -19.23 -15.52 -13.27
CA LEU A 341 -19.43 -15.42 -11.83
C LEU A 341 -20.80 -14.80 -11.57
N ARG A 342 -21.68 -15.54 -10.90
CA ARG A 342 -22.97 -15.05 -10.42
C ARG A 342 -22.87 -14.73 -8.95
N VAL A 343 -23.34 -13.56 -8.55
CA VAL A 343 -23.47 -13.11 -7.15
C VAL A 343 -24.94 -12.80 -6.90
N LYS A 344 -25.56 -13.48 -5.91
CA LYS A 344 -26.94 -13.29 -5.51
C LYS A 344 -26.99 -12.47 -4.21
N ILE A 345 -27.81 -11.42 -4.22
CA ILE A 345 -27.88 -10.41 -3.17
C ILE A 345 -29.34 -10.24 -2.75
N GLU A 346 -29.62 -10.41 -1.47
CA GLU A 346 -30.90 -10.03 -0.86
C GLU A 346 -30.81 -8.58 -0.40
N VAL A 347 -31.84 -7.80 -0.68
CA VAL A 347 -31.90 -6.36 -0.40
C VAL A 347 -32.85 -6.13 0.77
N ASP A 348 -32.34 -5.54 1.86
CA ASP A 348 -33.08 -5.29 3.09
C ASP A 348 -33.54 -3.82 3.21
N ALA A 349 -32.95 -2.90 2.40
CA ALA A 349 -33.29 -1.47 2.36
C ALA A 349 -33.33 -0.97 0.91
N MET A 350 -33.89 0.22 0.70
CA MET A 350 -33.89 0.83 -0.64
C MET A 350 -32.47 1.20 -1.05
N LEU A 351 -32.03 0.75 -2.22
CA LEU A 351 -30.74 1.07 -2.84
C LEU A 351 -30.98 1.90 -4.11
N ALA A 352 -30.31 3.04 -4.19
CA ALA A 352 -30.47 3.96 -5.31
C ALA A 352 -29.53 3.64 -6.47
N SER A 353 -28.32 3.18 -6.18
CA SER A 353 -27.28 2.87 -7.16
C SER A 353 -26.39 1.73 -6.66
N PRO A 354 -26.94 0.49 -6.60
CA PRO A 354 -26.18 -0.66 -6.12
C PRO A 354 -25.03 -1.01 -7.06
N ILE A 355 -23.87 -1.27 -6.48
CA ILE A 355 -22.65 -1.69 -7.17
C ILE A 355 -22.26 -3.05 -6.64
N ALA A 356 -22.33 -4.08 -7.47
CA ALA A 356 -21.76 -5.39 -7.18
C ALA A 356 -20.34 -5.48 -7.72
N GLY A 357 -19.44 -6.16 -7.00
CA GLY A 357 -18.06 -6.32 -7.43
C GLY A 357 -17.44 -7.62 -6.94
N PHE A 358 -16.31 -7.99 -7.55
CA PHE A 358 -15.49 -9.11 -7.13
C PHE A 358 -14.00 -8.85 -7.34
N TYR A 359 -13.16 -9.56 -6.56
CA TYR A 359 -11.72 -9.64 -6.73
C TYR A 359 -11.25 -11.07 -6.61
N ILE A 360 -10.27 -11.44 -7.44
CA ILE A 360 -9.51 -12.69 -7.28
C ILE A 360 -8.18 -12.34 -6.63
N LYS A 361 -7.88 -12.94 -5.49
CA LYS A 361 -6.63 -12.74 -4.76
C LYS A 361 -5.90 -14.08 -4.52
N ASN A 362 -4.59 -14.00 -4.31
CA ASN A 362 -3.79 -15.15 -3.90
C ASN A 362 -3.82 -15.34 -2.36
N GLU A 363 -3.19 -16.41 -1.88
CA GLU A 363 -3.06 -16.74 -0.45
C GLU A 363 -2.39 -15.63 0.38
N ARG A 364 -1.59 -14.75 -0.25
CA ARG A 364 -0.93 -13.60 0.39
C ARG A 364 -1.83 -12.37 0.47
N GLY A 365 -3.10 -12.48 0.05
CA GLY A 365 -4.05 -11.37 0.03
C GLY A 365 -3.84 -10.36 -1.11
N GLN A 366 -2.93 -10.64 -2.06
CA GLN A 366 -2.67 -9.77 -3.19
C GLN A 366 -3.80 -9.93 -4.23
N GLU A 367 -4.49 -8.82 -4.52
CA GLU A 367 -5.53 -8.74 -5.54
C GLU A 367 -4.91 -8.81 -6.94
N LEU A 368 -5.35 -9.77 -7.74
CA LEU A 368 -4.81 -10.04 -9.07
C LEU A 368 -5.72 -9.52 -10.18
N VAL A 369 -7.02 -9.76 -10.04
CA VAL A 369 -8.05 -9.39 -11.01
C VAL A 369 -9.28 -8.94 -10.26
N GLY A 370 -9.98 -7.93 -10.75
CA GLY A 370 -11.24 -7.47 -10.18
C GLY A 370 -12.06 -6.64 -11.15
N ALA A 371 -13.38 -6.64 -10.92
CA ALA A 371 -14.33 -5.84 -11.68
C ALA A 371 -15.54 -5.50 -10.82
N ASN A 372 -16.30 -4.48 -11.25
CA ASN A 372 -17.58 -4.13 -10.66
C ASN A 372 -18.57 -3.64 -11.73
N THR A 373 -19.82 -3.51 -11.33
CA THR A 373 -20.93 -3.11 -12.21
C THR A 373 -21.04 -1.60 -12.43
N TYR A 374 -20.28 -0.75 -11.72
CA TYR A 374 -20.47 0.69 -11.70
C TYR A 374 -20.47 1.33 -13.10
N LEU A 375 -19.44 1.07 -13.90
CA LEU A 375 -19.34 1.66 -15.25
C LEU A 375 -20.43 1.20 -16.21
N THR A 376 -20.94 -0.01 -16.02
CA THR A 376 -22.00 -0.57 -16.87
C THR A 376 -23.33 0.13 -16.65
N TYR A 377 -23.61 0.52 -15.40
CA TYR A 377 -24.89 1.12 -15.00
C TYR A 377 -24.76 2.60 -14.58
N LEU A 378 -23.67 3.27 -14.98
CA LEU A 378 -23.40 4.66 -14.61
C LEU A 378 -24.52 5.63 -15.03
N GLY A 379 -25.12 5.40 -16.21
CA GLY A 379 -26.18 6.25 -16.75
C GLY A 379 -27.61 5.82 -16.40
N ASP A 380 -27.79 4.56 -15.95
CA ASP A 380 -29.09 3.95 -15.64
C ASP A 380 -28.92 2.94 -14.50
N PRO A 381 -28.82 3.40 -13.24
CA PRO A 381 -28.62 2.51 -12.10
C PRO A 381 -29.83 1.61 -11.86
N VAL A 382 -29.58 0.36 -11.50
CA VAL A 382 -30.62 -0.63 -11.17
C VAL A 382 -31.09 -0.40 -9.74
N ALA A 383 -32.01 0.57 -9.53
CA ALA A 383 -32.60 0.78 -8.21
C ALA A 383 -33.40 -0.44 -7.74
N CYS A 384 -33.32 -0.78 -6.46
CA CYS A 384 -34.06 -1.89 -5.87
C CYS A 384 -34.53 -1.56 -4.45
N GLY A 385 -35.64 -2.17 -4.04
CA GLY A 385 -36.29 -1.96 -2.76
C GLY A 385 -36.08 -3.10 -1.78
N ALA A 386 -36.48 -2.90 -0.53
CA ALA A 386 -36.46 -3.93 0.49
C ALA A 386 -37.30 -5.14 0.09
N GLY A 387 -36.76 -6.34 0.20
CA GLY A 387 -37.39 -7.61 -0.23
C GLY A 387 -37.02 -8.04 -1.64
N ASP A 388 -36.36 -7.20 -2.43
CA ASP A 388 -35.90 -7.57 -3.77
C ASP A 388 -34.68 -8.51 -3.70
N THR A 389 -34.49 -9.27 -4.77
CA THR A 389 -33.27 -10.05 -5.00
C THR A 389 -32.54 -9.49 -6.21
N LEU A 390 -31.35 -8.93 -5.97
CA LEU A 390 -30.45 -8.46 -7.01
C LEU A 390 -29.50 -9.59 -7.41
N THR A 391 -29.29 -9.80 -8.72
CA THR A 391 -28.32 -10.77 -9.23
C THR A 391 -27.34 -10.07 -10.16
N ALA A 392 -26.06 -10.15 -9.85
CA ALA A 392 -24.98 -9.67 -10.71
C ALA A 392 -24.29 -10.86 -11.39
N GLU A 393 -24.15 -10.83 -12.73
CA GLU A 393 -23.38 -11.80 -13.49
C GLU A 393 -22.21 -11.12 -14.20
N PHE A 394 -21.00 -11.63 -13.95
CA PHE A 394 -19.76 -11.19 -14.60
C PHE A 394 -19.28 -12.26 -15.56
N SER A 395 -19.25 -11.95 -16.85
CA SER A 395 -18.71 -12.84 -17.89
C SER A 395 -17.27 -12.40 -18.21
N PHE A 396 -16.30 -13.29 -18.05
CA PHE A 396 -14.88 -13.00 -18.29
C PHE A 396 -14.11 -14.27 -18.66
N VAL A 397 -12.89 -14.07 -19.15
CA VAL A 397 -11.95 -15.19 -19.38
C VAL A 397 -11.21 -15.44 -18.07
N MET A 398 -11.30 -16.68 -17.56
CA MET A 398 -10.64 -17.07 -16.31
C MET A 398 -9.12 -16.81 -16.41
N PRO A 399 -8.51 -16.05 -15.50
CA PRO A 399 -7.07 -15.81 -15.57
C PRO A 399 -6.27 -17.10 -15.48
N VAL A 400 -5.15 -17.16 -16.18
CA VAL A 400 -4.22 -18.29 -16.08
C VAL A 400 -3.34 -18.07 -14.86
N LEU A 401 -3.58 -18.83 -13.79
CA LEU A 401 -2.97 -18.63 -12.50
C LEU A 401 -1.81 -19.64 -12.27
N PRO A 402 -0.72 -19.27 -11.58
CA PRO A 402 0.26 -20.22 -11.03
C PRO A 402 -0.40 -21.27 -10.13
N VAL A 403 0.29 -22.39 -9.91
CA VAL A 403 -0.13 -23.39 -8.91
C VAL A 403 -0.18 -22.77 -7.52
N GLY A 404 -1.30 -22.97 -6.80
CA GLY A 404 -1.50 -22.38 -5.46
C GLY A 404 -2.96 -22.20 -5.08
N GLN A 405 -3.18 -21.58 -3.92
CA GLN A 405 -4.50 -21.24 -3.39
C GLN A 405 -4.88 -19.82 -3.77
N TYR A 406 -6.14 -19.65 -4.19
CA TYR A 406 -6.72 -18.36 -4.56
C TYR A 406 -8.12 -18.23 -3.99
N PHE A 407 -8.61 -17.00 -3.92
CA PHE A 407 -9.91 -16.72 -3.35
C PHE A 407 -10.62 -15.65 -4.17
N ILE A 408 -11.92 -15.84 -4.39
CA ILE A 408 -12.77 -14.77 -4.92
C ILE A 408 -13.45 -14.08 -3.73
N ASN A 409 -13.21 -12.78 -3.58
CA ASN A 409 -13.98 -11.91 -2.71
C ASN A 409 -15.16 -11.35 -3.49
N VAL A 410 -16.29 -11.15 -2.85
CA VAL A 410 -17.47 -10.51 -3.45
C VAL A 410 -17.98 -9.39 -2.57
N ALA A 411 -18.54 -8.37 -3.19
CA ALA A 411 -18.94 -7.15 -2.51
C ALA A 411 -20.22 -6.56 -3.12
N VAL A 412 -21.01 -5.88 -2.28
CA VAL A 412 -22.09 -4.99 -2.71
C VAL A 412 -22.02 -3.68 -1.95
N ALA A 413 -22.18 -2.58 -2.66
CA ALA A 413 -22.18 -1.21 -2.14
C ALA A 413 -23.32 -0.41 -2.76
N ASP A 414 -23.66 0.74 -2.22
CA ASP A 414 -24.60 1.70 -2.81
C ASP A 414 -23.95 3.08 -2.96
N GLY A 415 -24.08 3.74 -4.12
CA GLY A 415 -23.51 5.04 -4.40
C GLY A 415 -22.69 5.12 -5.68
N THR A 416 -21.49 5.72 -5.64
CA THR A 416 -20.60 5.88 -6.79
C THR A 416 -19.29 5.12 -6.59
N GLN A 417 -18.44 5.04 -7.63
CA GLN A 417 -17.11 4.40 -7.53
C GLN A 417 -16.23 5.02 -6.44
N TYR A 418 -16.36 6.31 -6.17
CA TYR A 418 -15.50 7.08 -5.28
C TYR A 418 -16.17 7.44 -3.95
N ASP A 419 -17.51 7.48 -3.93
CA ASP A 419 -18.31 7.81 -2.75
C ASP A 419 -19.48 6.82 -2.66
N HIS A 420 -19.30 5.75 -1.90
CA HIS A 420 -20.25 4.69 -1.71
C HIS A 420 -20.23 4.15 -0.29
N VAL A 421 -21.36 3.62 0.12
CA VAL A 421 -21.49 2.88 1.38
C VAL A 421 -21.31 1.41 1.09
N GLN A 422 -20.30 0.77 1.69
CA GLN A 422 -20.11 -0.67 1.60
C GLN A 422 -21.20 -1.37 2.41
N LEU A 423 -22.15 -2.04 1.73
CA LEU A 423 -23.28 -2.70 2.39
C LEU A 423 -22.92 -4.08 2.89
N HIS A 424 -22.27 -4.90 2.06
CA HIS A 424 -21.78 -6.22 2.42
C HIS A 424 -20.54 -6.59 1.61
N TRP A 425 -19.52 -7.08 2.30
CA TRP A 425 -18.30 -7.61 1.73
C TRP A 425 -18.01 -8.96 2.33
N ILE A 426 -17.75 -9.97 1.50
CA ILE A 426 -17.36 -11.31 1.94
C ILE A 426 -15.93 -11.58 1.46
N HIS A 427 -15.03 -11.83 2.43
CA HIS A 427 -13.70 -12.33 2.14
C HIS A 427 -13.77 -13.83 1.83
N ASP A 428 -12.93 -14.29 0.90
CA ASP A 428 -12.77 -15.72 0.59
C ASP A 428 -14.08 -16.44 0.32
N ALA A 429 -15.00 -15.76 -0.38
CA ALA A 429 -16.33 -16.24 -0.67
C ALA A 429 -16.32 -17.54 -1.51
N LEU A 430 -15.41 -17.63 -2.51
CA LEU A 430 -15.18 -18.82 -3.32
C LEU A 430 -13.68 -19.16 -3.30
N PRO A 431 -13.27 -20.20 -2.56
CA PRO A 431 -11.89 -20.68 -2.64
C PRO A 431 -11.63 -21.41 -3.95
N LEU A 432 -10.45 -21.21 -4.52
CA LEU A 432 -9.96 -21.80 -5.76
C LEU A 432 -8.62 -22.48 -5.50
N GLU A 433 -8.42 -23.68 -6.03
CA GLU A 433 -7.16 -24.41 -5.93
C GLU A 433 -6.63 -24.72 -7.33
N VAL A 434 -5.50 -24.12 -7.69
CA VAL A 434 -4.82 -24.35 -8.97
C VAL A 434 -3.88 -25.52 -8.81
N THR A 435 -4.17 -26.64 -9.49
CA THR A 435 -3.41 -27.89 -9.36
C THR A 435 -2.35 -28.06 -10.44
N SER A 436 -2.53 -27.41 -11.60
CA SER A 436 -1.56 -27.43 -12.70
C SER A 436 -1.52 -26.08 -13.41
N SER A 437 -0.36 -25.69 -13.95
CA SER A 437 -0.20 -24.41 -14.67
C SER A 437 1.08 -24.35 -15.50
N ARG A 438 1.01 -23.63 -16.63
CA ARG A 438 2.18 -23.23 -17.41
C ARG A 438 2.88 -21.98 -16.84
N VAL A 439 2.23 -21.24 -15.94
CA VAL A 439 2.77 -20.02 -15.33
C VAL A 439 3.62 -20.36 -14.12
N ARG A 440 4.92 -20.03 -14.17
CA ARG A 440 5.87 -20.34 -13.08
C ARG A 440 6.41 -19.11 -12.34
N HIS A 441 6.59 -17.99 -13.07
CA HIS A 441 7.29 -16.80 -12.55
C HIS A 441 6.48 -15.51 -12.62
N ALA A 442 5.27 -15.55 -13.19
CA ALA A 442 4.36 -14.40 -13.24
C ALA A 442 3.21 -14.56 -12.24
N LEU A 443 2.58 -13.46 -11.85
CA LEU A 443 1.40 -13.49 -10.98
C LEU A 443 0.16 -13.99 -11.71
N VAL A 444 0.04 -13.66 -13.01
CA VAL A 444 -1.06 -14.05 -13.90
C VAL A 444 -0.49 -14.25 -15.29
N GLY A 445 -0.90 -15.33 -15.97
CA GLY A 445 -0.63 -15.51 -17.39
C GLY A 445 -1.77 -14.94 -18.24
N VAL A 446 -1.44 -14.54 -19.47
CA VAL A 446 -2.42 -14.03 -20.43
C VAL A 446 -2.58 -14.97 -21.61
N PRO A 447 -3.80 -15.08 -22.19
CA PRO A 447 -3.98 -15.70 -23.49
C PRO A 447 -3.20 -14.93 -24.57
N LEU A 448 -2.64 -15.62 -25.54
CA LEU A 448 -1.92 -15.02 -26.67
C LEU A 448 -2.73 -15.11 -27.94
N ALA A 449 -2.97 -13.98 -28.60
CA ALA A 449 -3.66 -13.90 -29.89
C ALA A 449 -2.77 -14.34 -31.07
N GLY A 450 -1.45 -14.39 -30.89
CA GLY A 450 -0.48 -14.84 -31.87
C GLY A 450 0.88 -15.07 -31.24
N VAL A 451 1.68 -15.99 -31.79
CA VAL A 451 3.08 -16.23 -31.43
C VAL A 451 3.87 -16.44 -32.71
N GLU A 452 4.82 -15.56 -32.99
CA GLU A 452 5.69 -15.63 -34.16
C GLU A 452 7.16 -15.59 -33.72
N MET A 453 7.98 -16.39 -34.35
CA MET A 453 9.42 -16.40 -34.16
C MET A 453 10.12 -16.54 -35.51
N SER A 454 11.04 -15.60 -35.82
CA SER A 454 11.83 -15.62 -37.05
C SER A 454 13.31 -15.60 -36.72
N ALA A 455 14.12 -16.36 -37.46
CA ALA A 455 15.58 -16.26 -37.47
C ALA A 455 16.00 -15.50 -38.72
N ILE A 456 16.83 -14.47 -38.55
CA ILE A 456 17.52 -13.78 -39.64
C ILE A 456 18.92 -14.39 -39.71
N HIS A 457 19.25 -15.02 -40.86
CA HIS A 457 20.55 -15.64 -41.12
C HIS A 457 21.47 -14.69 -41.88
#